data_83808ceaeee6accab145696b0ce78733
#
_entry.id   83808ceaeee6accab145696b0ce78733
#
_cell.length_a   1.000
_cell.length_b   1.000
_cell.length_c   1.000
_cell.angle_alpha   90.00
_cell.angle_beta   90.00
_cell.angle_gamma   90.00
#
_symmetry.space_group_name_H-M   'P 1'
#
loop_
_entity.id
_entity.type
_entity.pdbx_description
1 polymer ?
#
loop_
_entity_poly.entity_id
_entity_poly.type
_entity_poly.pdbx_seq_one_letter_code
_entity_poly.pdbx_strand_id
1 'polypeptide(L)'
;MTGPDPAWGQTSFFPPEPAPDPLLCWLWLAGTLGVGSSRNGSVLDAFGGAQEAWEQRGSEAFRRAAGAPAALRAVQPDNTPEHYRGFVRRCEARRIRILTYDDPDYPLALTRIPDMPLVLYCTGDPVWLNEPAAVGMVGSRKPTEYGLRAEEDIGCGLARAGAIVVSGLADGLDSAGHRAAVQEHCPTIGVLGVPIDKTYPATNRELRRQIEANGCVISEYPPESMAIGRVGFLQRNRLIAALSMALVVVEAQEKSGTMSTVAHAERYGKPVFAVPGSIYSPNSAGTNGLLREGRAKAVCKAEELFSTLRLDAAPAQAGAAPRPAPAALSDTERRVLACIGAKAKGVEEIGQQSGLPTALLLGTLMKLELTGRVTCLPGKRYILR
;
A
#
# COMPACT_ATOMS: atom_id res chain seq x y z
N MET A 1 38.02 -57.43 22.62
CA MET A 1 36.58 -57.55 22.32
C MET A 1 35.90 -56.30 22.83
N THR A 2 35.78 -55.34 21.97
CA THR A 2 35.09 -54.05 22.24
C THR A 2 33.78 -54.11 21.48
N GLY A 3 32.68 -54.21 22.21
CA GLY A 3 31.33 -54.15 21.64
C GLY A 3 31.00 -52.74 21.20
N PRO A 4 30.12 -52.54 20.17
CA PRO A 4 29.72 -51.24 19.70
C PRO A 4 28.72 -50.60 20.65
N ASP A 5 28.94 -49.33 20.95
CA ASP A 5 28.03 -48.43 21.65
C ASP A 5 26.71 -48.29 20.88
N PRO A 6 25.55 -48.43 21.49
CA PRO A 6 24.27 -48.16 20.81
C PRO A 6 24.04 -46.64 20.73
N ALA A 7 24.17 -46.09 19.54
CA ALA A 7 23.70 -44.72 19.25
C ALA A 7 22.17 -44.63 19.47
N TRP A 8 21.75 -44.18 20.63
CA TRP A 8 20.37 -43.78 20.91
C TRP A 8 20.10 -42.47 20.14
N GLY A 9 19.57 -42.62 18.93
CA GLY A 9 18.95 -41.49 18.24
C GLY A 9 17.79 -41.00 19.09
N GLN A 10 17.93 -39.80 19.63
CA GLN A 10 16.80 -39.05 20.24
C GLN A 10 15.81 -38.70 19.15
N THR A 11 14.91 -39.63 18.80
CA THR A 11 13.65 -39.29 18.15
C THR A 11 12.81 -38.57 19.18
N SER A 12 12.69 -37.26 19.07
CA SER A 12 11.73 -36.45 19.83
C SER A 12 10.35 -37.06 19.60
N PHE A 13 9.76 -37.64 20.67
CA PHE A 13 8.40 -38.18 20.68
C PHE A 13 7.28 -37.13 20.64
N PHE A 14 7.65 -35.85 20.59
CA PHE A 14 6.68 -34.77 20.43
C PHE A 14 6.47 -34.55 18.94
N PRO A 15 5.19 -34.48 18.48
CA PRO A 15 4.92 -34.04 17.13
C PRO A 15 5.56 -32.67 16.93
N PRO A 16 6.12 -32.39 15.75
CA PRO A 16 6.66 -31.06 15.46
C PRO A 16 5.59 -30.03 15.79
N GLU A 17 5.97 -28.98 16.49
CA GLU A 17 5.03 -27.87 16.74
C GLU A 17 4.44 -27.44 15.39
N PRO A 18 3.10 -27.25 15.30
CA PRO A 18 2.49 -26.81 14.08
C PRO A 18 3.15 -25.49 13.64
N ALA A 19 3.42 -25.37 12.35
CA ALA A 19 3.98 -24.14 11.81
C ALA A 19 3.10 -22.94 12.22
N PRO A 20 3.70 -21.83 12.65
CA PRO A 20 2.93 -20.65 13.06
C PRO A 20 2.03 -20.16 11.93
N ASP A 21 0.89 -19.59 12.30
CA ASP A 21 -0.04 -18.96 11.37
C ASP A 21 0.70 -17.89 10.50
N PRO A 22 0.62 -17.95 9.16
CA PRO A 22 1.30 -17.02 8.26
C PRO A 22 1.05 -15.55 8.59
N LEU A 23 -0.19 -15.17 8.93
CA LEU A 23 -0.53 -13.80 9.34
C LEU A 23 0.27 -13.38 10.58
N LEU A 24 0.41 -14.27 11.56
CA LEU A 24 1.18 -13.98 12.76
C LEU A 24 2.67 -13.84 12.47
N CYS A 25 3.21 -14.61 11.52
CA CYS A 25 4.59 -14.46 11.06
C CYS A 25 4.83 -13.12 10.39
N TRP A 26 3.89 -12.63 9.57
CA TRP A 26 3.98 -11.29 8.96
C TRP A 26 3.96 -10.18 9.99
N LEU A 27 3.07 -10.27 10.98
CA LEU A 27 3.01 -9.30 12.07
C LEU A 27 4.30 -9.29 12.90
N TRP A 28 4.82 -10.48 13.22
CA TRP A 28 6.12 -10.63 13.89
C TRP A 28 7.25 -9.98 13.09
N LEU A 29 7.33 -10.26 11.78
CA LEU A 29 8.38 -9.71 10.93
C LEU A 29 8.28 -8.19 10.83
N ALA A 30 7.07 -7.65 10.62
CA ALA A 30 6.84 -6.21 10.58
C ALA A 30 7.20 -5.53 11.90
N GLY A 31 6.82 -6.10 13.04
CA GLY A 31 7.20 -5.62 14.36
C GLY A 31 8.70 -5.69 14.62
N THR A 32 9.35 -6.74 14.13
CA THR A 32 10.80 -6.95 14.26
C THR A 32 11.60 -5.95 13.44
N LEU A 33 11.22 -5.70 12.19
CA LEU A 33 11.93 -4.76 11.30
C LEU A 33 11.55 -3.31 11.57
N GLY A 34 10.31 -3.07 11.96
CA GLY A 34 9.75 -1.74 12.22
C GLY A 34 9.20 -1.05 10.97
N VAL A 35 8.32 -0.07 11.20
CA VAL A 35 7.65 0.72 10.16
C VAL A 35 8.67 1.48 9.30
N GLY A 36 8.51 1.41 7.97
CA GLY A 36 9.38 2.11 7.01
C GLY A 36 10.80 1.54 6.93
N SER A 37 11.01 0.29 7.33
CA SER A 37 12.32 -0.35 7.27
C SER A 37 12.80 -0.50 5.83
N SER A 38 13.99 0.00 5.53
CA SER A 38 14.67 -0.23 4.24
C SER A 38 15.19 -1.68 4.10
N ARG A 39 15.06 -2.52 5.12
CA ARG A 39 15.50 -3.91 5.13
C ARG A 39 14.42 -4.90 4.69
N ASN A 40 13.18 -4.44 4.53
CA ASN A 40 12.05 -5.30 4.16
C ASN A 40 12.36 -6.09 2.88
N GLY A 41 12.81 -5.42 1.81
CA GLY A 41 13.21 -6.06 0.56
C GLY A 41 14.32 -7.09 0.74
N SER A 42 15.39 -6.75 1.46
CA SER A 42 16.52 -7.67 1.70
C SER A 42 16.11 -8.95 2.43
N VAL A 43 15.15 -8.86 3.37
CA VAL A 43 14.63 -10.05 4.08
C VAL A 43 13.77 -10.88 3.14
N LEU A 44 12.89 -10.26 2.34
CA LEU A 44 12.08 -11.00 1.37
C LEU A 44 12.93 -11.66 0.28
N ASP A 45 13.97 -10.99 -0.20
CA ASP A 45 14.93 -11.55 -1.17
C ASP A 45 15.67 -12.77 -0.61
N ALA A 46 16.02 -12.73 0.68
CA ALA A 46 16.76 -13.81 1.32
C ALA A 46 15.90 -15.03 1.67
N PHE A 47 14.66 -14.80 2.11
CA PHE A 47 13.81 -15.86 2.69
C PHE A 47 12.54 -16.15 1.87
N GLY A 48 12.09 -15.22 1.03
CA GLY A 48 10.88 -15.38 0.24
C GLY A 48 9.58 -15.06 0.98
N GLY A 49 9.54 -15.16 2.30
CA GLY A 49 8.35 -14.94 3.11
C GLY A 49 8.63 -14.78 4.59
N ALA A 50 7.58 -14.47 5.35
CA ALA A 50 7.70 -14.23 6.79
C ALA A 50 7.85 -15.53 7.59
N GLN A 51 7.29 -16.62 7.10
CA GLN A 51 7.38 -17.93 7.77
C GLN A 51 8.81 -18.47 7.72
N GLU A 52 9.45 -18.46 6.54
CA GLU A 52 10.83 -18.86 6.36
C GLU A 52 11.79 -17.94 7.14
N ALA A 53 11.47 -16.64 7.17
CA ALA A 53 12.21 -15.69 7.98
C ALA A 53 12.11 -16.00 9.49
N TRP A 54 10.93 -16.44 9.97
CA TRP A 54 10.73 -16.86 11.35
C TRP A 54 11.54 -18.13 11.68
N GLU A 55 11.48 -19.14 10.82
CA GLU A 55 12.21 -20.40 11.00
C GLU A 55 13.72 -20.16 11.10
N GLN A 56 14.24 -19.22 10.33
CA GLN A 56 15.67 -18.92 10.25
C GLN A 56 16.10 -17.65 11.04
N ARG A 57 15.25 -17.14 11.95
CA ARG A 57 15.48 -15.88 12.68
C ARG A 57 16.77 -15.78 13.48
N GLY A 58 17.33 -16.93 13.89
CA GLY A 58 18.61 -17.02 14.61
C GLY A 58 19.82 -17.17 13.70
N SER A 59 19.65 -17.28 12.38
CA SER A 59 20.73 -17.52 11.43
C SER A 59 21.55 -16.25 11.13
N GLU A 60 22.80 -16.46 10.69
CA GLU A 60 23.64 -15.36 10.19
C GLU A 60 23.06 -14.75 8.90
N ALA A 61 22.32 -15.51 8.10
CA ALA A 61 21.61 -15.01 6.92
C ALA A 61 20.55 -13.99 7.33
N PHE A 62 19.76 -14.27 8.37
CA PHE A 62 18.78 -13.33 8.88
C PHE A 62 19.44 -12.05 9.43
N ARG A 63 20.53 -12.21 10.19
CA ARG A 63 21.29 -11.08 10.72
C ARG A 63 21.82 -10.15 9.63
N ARG A 64 22.31 -10.70 8.52
CA ARG A 64 22.78 -9.92 7.36
C ARG A 64 21.64 -9.18 6.67
N ALA A 65 20.51 -9.85 6.41
CA ALA A 65 19.37 -9.29 5.72
C ALA A 65 18.63 -8.23 6.57
N ALA A 66 18.30 -8.56 7.82
CA ALA A 66 17.51 -7.72 8.72
C ALA A 66 18.34 -6.64 9.44
N GLY A 67 19.64 -6.86 9.58
CA GLY A 67 20.54 -6.02 10.37
C GLY A 67 20.56 -6.40 11.85
N ALA A 68 21.66 -6.11 12.53
CA ALA A 68 21.92 -6.54 13.92
C ALA A 68 20.83 -6.14 14.93
N PRO A 69 20.27 -4.91 14.93
CA PRO A 69 19.21 -4.55 15.88
C PRO A 69 17.93 -5.36 15.70
N ALA A 70 17.54 -5.65 14.46
CA ALA A 70 16.35 -6.48 14.17
C ALA A 70 16.60 -7.96 14.51
N ALA A 71 17.78 -8.48 14.20
CA ALA A 71 18.16 -9.85 14.53
C ALA A 71 18.17 -10.09 16.05
N LEU A 72 18.62 -9.13 16.85
CA LEU A 72 18.53 -9.21 18.31
C LEU A 72 17.09 -9.21 18.80
N ARG A 73 16.21 -8.41 18.21
CA ARG A 73 14.76 -8.44 18.53
C ARG A 73 14.12 -9.76 18.13
N ALA A 74 14.49 -10.31 16.98
CA ALA A 74 13.90 -11.51 16.41
C ALA A 74 14.02 -12.74 17.32
N VAL A 75 15.07 -12.82 18.14
CA VAL A 75 15.35 -13.94 19.03
C VAL A 75 14.93 -13.70 20.49
N GLN A 76 14.27 -12.58 20.79
CA GLN A 76 13.75 -12.33 22.12
C GLN A 76 12.63 -13.34 22.47
N PRO A 77 12.61 -13.90 23.69
CA PRO A 77 11.64 -14.96 24.06
C PRO A 77 10.16 -14.55 23.96
N ASP A 78 9.88 -13.26 24.15
CA ASP A 78 8.54 -12.66 24.09
C ASP A 78 8.15 -12.17 22.70
N ASN A 79 9.11 -12.08 21.75
CA ASN A 79 8.86 -11.67 20.37
C ASN A 79 8.60 -12.88 19.48
N THR A 80 7.42 -13.46 19.60
CA THR A 80 6.99 -14.63 18.82
C THR A 80 5.74 -14.31 18.00
N PRO A 81 5.47 -15.05 16.90
CA PRO A 81 4.22 -14.89 16.15
C PRO A 81 2.97 -15.01 17.03
N GLU A 82 2.94 -15.94 17.95
CA GLU A 82 1.82 -16.17 18.86
C GLU A 82 1.47 -14.97 19.73
N HIS A 83 2.45 -14.13 20.05
CA HIS A 83 2.23 -12.85 20.75
C HIS A 83 1.18 -11.97 20.07
N TYR A 84 1.07 -12.04 18.74
CA TYR A 84 0.16 -11.22 17.94
C TYR A 84 -1.27 -11.76 17.85
N ARG A 85 -1.57 -12.97 18.34
CA ARG A 85 -2.91 -13.57 18.27
C ARG A 85 -4.00 -12.69 18.92
N GLY A 86 -3.71 -12.15 20.08
CA GLY A 86 -4.63 -11.23 20.77
C GLY A 86 -4.79 -9.89 20.03
N PHE A 87 -3.75 -9.42 19.37
CA PHE A 87 -3.78 -8.21 18.56
C PHE A 87 -4.68 -8.39 17.33
N VAL A 88 -4.60 -9.53 16.62
CA VAL A 88 -5.47 -9.83 15.47
C VAL A 88 -6.93 -9.77 15.87
N ARG A 89 -7.33 -10.42 16.99
CA ARG A 89 -8.71 -10.37 17.49
C ARG A 89 -9.19 -8.95 17.79
N ARG A 90 -8.30 -8.08 18.31
CA ARG A 90 -8.67 -6.67 18.56
C ARG A 90 -8.84 -5.88 17.25
N CYS A 91 -8.06 -6.17 16.22
CA CYS A 91 -8.25 -5.59 14.90
C CYS A 91 -9.59 -6.02 14.29
N GLU A 92 -9.93 -7.30 14.33
CA GLU A 92 -11.21 -7.86 13.86
C GLU A 92 -12.40 -7.21 14.56
N ALA A 93 -12.37 -7.12 15.89
CA ALA A 93 -13.42 -6.48 16.67
C ALA A 93 -13.66 -5.01 16.31
N ARG A 94 -12.64 -4.32 15.78
CA ARG A 94 -12.70 -2.93 15.32
C ARG A 94 -12.91 -2.79 13.82
N ARG A 95 -13.13 -3.90 13.10
CA ARG A 95 -13.24 -3.93 11.64
C ARG A 95 -12.01 -3.35 10.93
N ILE A 96 -10.83 -3.55 11.51
CA ILE A 96 -9.55 -3.21 10.90
C ILE A 96 -9.04 -4.45 10.19
N ARG A 97 -8.94 -4.40 8.87
CA ARG A 97 -8.29 -5.45 8.08
C ARG A 97 -6.78 -5.31 8.17
N ILE A 98 -6.11 -6.44 8.32
CA ILE A 98 -4.66 -6.54 8.26
C ILE A 98 -4.32 -7.11 6.88
N LEU A 99 -3.63 -6.32 6.07
CA LEU A 99 -3.18 -6.70 4.73
C LEU A 99 -1.68 -6.98 4.81
N THR A 100 -1.29 -8.23 4.62
CA THR A 100 0.10 -8.65 4.57
C THR A 100 0.64 -8.60 3.15
N TYR A 101 1.95 -8.56 2.97
CA TYR A 101 2.59 -8.49 1.66
C TYR A 101 2.13 -9.57 0.67
N ASP A 102 1.74 -10.75 1.15
CA ASP A 102 1.22 -11.87 0.37
C ASP A 102 -0.32 -11.92 0.29
N ASP A 103 -1.03 -10.97 0.93
CA ASP A 103 -2.49 -10.89 0.83
C ASP A 103 -2.89 -10.48 -0.61
N PRO A 104 -3.84 -11.17 -1.25
CA PRO A 104 -4.34 -10.81 -2.57
C PRO A 104 -4.89 -9.40 -2.71
N ASP A 105 -5.37 -8.79 -1.63
CA ASP A 105 -5.85 -7.41 -1.59
C ASP A 105 -4.74 -6.39 -1.28
N TYR A 106 -3.51 -6.85 -1.02
CA TYR A 106 -2.38 -5.96 -0.79
C TYR A 106 -2.10 -5.11 -2.05
N PRO A 107 -1.82 -3.80 -1.90
CA PRO A 107 -1.62 -2.92 -3.06
C PRO A 107 -0.34 -3.28 -3.83
N LEU A 108 -0.50 -3.77 -5.05
CA LEU A 108 0.61 -4.17 -5.94
C LEU A 108 1.60 -3.04 -6.21
N ALA A 109 1.12 -1.79 -6.22
CA ALA A 109 1.99 -0.63 -6.40
C ALA A 109 3.05 -0.50 -5.29
N LEU A 110 2.74 -0.96 -4.09
CA LEU A 110 3.66 -0.89 -2.95
C LEU A 110 4.72 -1.99 -2.97
N THR A 111 4.50 -3.11 -3.65
CA THR A 111 5.52 -4.17 -3.76
C THR A 111 6.75 -3.75 -4.56
N ARG A 112 6.66 -2.62 -5.30
CA ARG A 112 7.70 -2.12 -6.21
C ARG A 112 8.59 -1.05 -5.61
N ILE A 113 8.30 -0.59 -4.39
CA ILE A 113 9.14 0.41 -3.73
C ILE A 113 10.15 -0.26 -2.81
N PRO A 114 11.37 0.28 -2.67
CA PRO A 114 12.45 -0.39 -1.92
C PRO A 114 12.19 -0.50 -0.42
N ASP A 115 11.36 0.38 0.11
CA ASP A 115 10.95 0.47 1.51
C ASP A 115 9.46 0.09 1.68
N MET A 116 9.01 -0.93 0.92
CA MET A 116 7.64 -1.42 0.93
C MET A 116 7.19 -1.82 2.35
N PRO A 117 5.96 -1.50 2.76
CA PRO A 117 5.41 -2.00 4.01
C PRO A 117 5.17 -3.52 3.93
N LEU A 118 5.52 -4.28 4.99
CA LEU A 118 5.19 -5.70 5.06
C LEU A 118 3.74 -5.95 5.46
N VAL A 119 3.19 -5.02 6.22
CA VAL A 119 1.82 -5.06 6.75
C VAL A 119 1.20 -3.68 6.63
N LEU A 120 -0.05 -3.63 6.20
CA LEU A 120 -0.91 -2.45 6.22
C LEU A 120 -2.17 -2.73 7.03
N TYR A 121 -2.64 -1.72 7.72
CA TYR A 121 -3.92 -1.73 8.41
C TYR A 121 -4.91 -0.91 7.60
N CYS A 122 -6.10 -1.46 7.36
CA CYS A 122 -7.11 -0.87 6.48
C CYS A 122 -8.47 -0.81 7.17
N THR A 123 -9.17 0.31 6.99
CA THR A 123 -10.60 0.48 7.28
C THR A 123 -11.31 0.90 6.00
N GLY A 124 -12.55 0.48 5.80
CA GLY A 124 -13.24 0.57 4.51
C GLY A 124 -12.94 -0.64 3.62
N ASP A 125 -13.12 -0.51 2.31
CA ASP A 125 -12.95 -1.63 1.36
C ASP A 125 -11.59 -1.57 0.65
N PRO A 126 -10.67 -2.53 0.91
CA PRO A 126 -9.34 -2.55 0.30
C PRO A 126 -9.33 -2.83 -1.20
N VAL A 127 -10.43 -3.27 -1.79
CA VAL A 127 -10.54 -3.52 -3.24
C VAL A 127 -10.09 -2.32 -4.07
N TRP A 128 -10.27 -1.10 -3.54
CA TRP A 128 -9.88 0.15 -4.20
C TRP A 128 -8.37 0.38 -4.27
N LEU A 129 -7.57 -0.31 -3.45
CA LEU A 129 -6.11 -0.13 -3.39
C LEU A 129 -5.37 -0.58 -4.65
N ASN A 130 -6.00 -1.41 -5.47
CA ASN A 130 -5.43 -1.94 -6.71
C ASN A 130 -6.06 -1.36 -7.99
N GLU A 131 -6.86 -0.30 -7.85
CA GLU A 131 -7.41 0.41 -9.01
C GLU A 131 -6.31 1.13 -9.79
N PRO A 132 -6.23 0.95 -11.12
CA PRO A 132 -5.12 1.46 -11.90
C PRO A 132 -5.11 2.99 -12.01
N ALA A 133 -6.27 3.64 -12.04
CA ALA A 133 -6.39 5.09 -12.24
C ALA A 133 -6.33 5.86 -10.91
N ALA A 134 -5.34 5.60 -10.06
CA ALA A 134 -5.15 6.31 -8.80
C ALA A 134 -4.25 7.55 -9.00
N VAL A 135 -4.67 8.70 -8.46
CA VAL A 135 -3.97 9.99 -8.57
C VAL A 135 -3.69 10.54 -7.19
N GLY A 136 -2.43 10.80 -6.90
CA GLY A 136 -2.02 11.50 -5.69
C GLY A 136 -2.35 12.99 -5.80
N MET A 137 -3.17 13.53 -4.90
CA MET A 137 -3.42 14.95 -4.79
C MET A 137 -2.87 15.44 -3.46
N VAL A 138 -1.91 16.37 -3.50
CA VAL A 138 -1.20 16.84 -2.30
C VAL A 138 -0.93 18.33 -2.35
N GLY A 139 -0.86 18.93 -1.16
CA GLY A 139 -0.55 20.35 -1.16
C GLY A 139 -0.44 20.97 0.25
N SER A 140 -0.62 22.29 0.29
CA SER A 140 -0.52 23.10 1.49
C SER A 140 -1.59 22.72 2.53
N ARG A 141 -1.19 22.66 3.80
CA ARG A 141 -2.13 22.56 4.94
C ARG A 141 -2.85 23.88 5.24
N LYS A 142 -2.35 24.99 4.68
CA LYS A 142 -2.93 26.33 4.78
C LYS A 142 -3.04 26.89 3.37
N PRO A 143 -3.96 26.37 2.55
CA PRO A 143 -4.11 26.80 1.17
C PRO A 143 -4.71 28.21 1.08
N THR A 144 -4.53 28.83 -0.09
CA THR A 144 -5.29 30.01 -0.48
C THR A 144 -6.67 29.61 -1.00
N GLU A 145 -7.57 30.58 -1.16
CA GLU A 145 -8.86 30.35 -1.81
C GLU A 145 -8.69 29.83 -3.24
N TYR A 146 -7.69 30.33 -3.96
CA TYR A 146 -7.32 29.84 -5.28
C TYR A 146 -6.94 28.37 -5.25
N GLY A 147 -6.08 27.97 -4.31
CA GLY A 147 -5.66 26.59 -4.14
C GLY A 147 -6.81 25.64 -3.81
N LEU A 148 -7.74 26.08 -2.95
CA LEU A 148 -8.94 25.29 -2.63
C LEU A 148 -9.83 25.07 -3.84
N ARG A 149 -10.08 26.12 -4.63
CA ARG A 149 -10.86 26.02 -5.88
C ARG A 149 -10.20 25.11 -6.90
N ALA A 150 -8.89 25.28 -7.13
CA ALA A 150 -8.14 24.46 -8.07
C ALA A 150 -8.14 22.97 -7.67
N GLU A 151 -7.98 22.68 -6.37
CA GLU A 151 -8.05 21.31 -5.84
C GLU A 151 -9.43 20.70 -6.05
N GLU A 152 -10.51 21.46 -5.77
CA GLU A 152 -11.89 21.02 -5.94
C GLU A 152 -12.21 20.77 -7.42
N ASP A 153 -11.90 21.71 -8.30
CA ASP A 153 -12.19 21.61 -9.74
C ASP A 153 -11.47 20.41 -10.37
N ILE A 154 -10.16 20.24 -10.09
CA ILE A 154 -9.37 19.14 -10.59
C ILE A 154 -9.83 17.82 -9.96
N GLY A 155 -10.06 17.79 -8.65
CA GLY A 155 -10.48 16.59 -7.92
C GLY A 155 -11.84 16.08 -8.37
N CYS A 156 -12.84 16.97 -8.53
CA CYS A 156 -14.16 16.62 -9.07
C CYS A 156 -14.05 16.10 -10.52
N GLY A 157 -13.25 16.77 -11.36
CA GLY A 157 -13.04 16.34 -12.74
C GLY A 157 -12.41 14.96 -12.84
N LEU A 158 -11.40 14.65 -12.00
CA LEU A 158 -10.77 13.34 -11.91
C LEU A 158 -11.75 12.28 -11.41
N ALA A 159 -12.51 12.58 -10.35
CA ALA A 159 -13.51 11.67 -9.79
C ALA A 159 -14.59 11.29 -10.82
N ARG A 160 -15.15 12.28 -11.52
CA ARG A 160 -16.14 12.05 -12.60
C ARG A 160 -15.57 11.18 -13.72
N ALA A 161 -14.30 11.31 -14.04
CA ALA A 161 -13.61 10.49 -15.04
C ALA A 161 -13.26 9.08 -14.53
N GLY A 162 -13.59 8.76 -13.28
CA GLY A 162 -13.36 7.45 -12.68
C GLY A 162 -11.97 7.27 -12.07
N ALA A 163 -11.19 8.34 -11.91
CA ALA A 163 -9.93 8.28 -11.16
C ALA A 163 -10.19 8.23 -9.65
N ILE A 164 -9.28 7.59 -8.93
CA ILE A 164 -9.30 7.53 -7.46
C ILE A 164 -8.31 8.54 -6.90
N VAL A 165 -8.81 9.47 -6.11
CA VAL A 165 -7.95 10.41 -5.38
C VAL A 165 -7.26 9.69 -4.22
N VAL A 166 -5.93 9.79 -4.16
CA VAL A 166 -5.10 9.29 -3.06
C VAL A 166 -4.47 10.48 -2.35
N SER A 167 -4.74 10.65 -1.06
CA SER A 167 -4.16 11.75 -0.30
C SER A 167 -3.96 11.40 1.18
N GLY A 168 -3.46 12.37 1.93
CA GLY A 168 -2.99 12.15 3.29
C GLY A 168 -3.98 12.46 4.40
N LEU A 169 -5.20 12.85 4.07
CA LEU A 169 -6.23 13.26 5.04
C LEU A 169 -5.77 14.37 6.01
N ALA A 170 -4.76 15.16 5.63
CA ALA A 170 -4.31 16.32 6.39
C ALA A 170 -5.27 17.51 6.20
N ASP A 171 -5.13 18.57 7.02
CA ASP A 171 -5.84 19.82 6.77
C ASP A 171 -5.46 20.43 5.40
N GLY A 172 -6.33 21.25 4.87
CA GLY A 172 -6.09 21.99 3.64
C GLY A 172 -6.38 21.17 2.38
N LEU A 173 -5.43 21.11 1.45
CA LEU A 173 -5.63 20.53 0.13
C LEU A 173 -5.87 19.02 0.16
N ASP A 174 -5.18 18.25 1.01
CA ASP A 174 -5.45 16.82 1.16
C ASP A 174 -6.95 16.56 1.45
N SER A 175 -7.51 17.33 2.40
CA SER A 175 -8.94 17.21 2.74
C SER A 175 -9.87 17.71 1.62
N ALA A 176 -9.46 18.74 0.88
CA ALA A 176 -10.25 19.27 -0.23
C ALA A 176 -10.34 18.26 -1.38
N GLY A 177 -9.24 17.60 -1.73
CA GLY A 177 -9.22 16.55 -2.74
C GLY A 177 -10.11 15.34 -2.36
N HIS A 178 -10.06 14.92 -1.09
CA HIS A 178 -10.99 13.87 -0.62
C HIS A 178 -12.46 14.32 -0.68
N ARG A 179 -12.76 15.58 -0.27
CA ARG A 179 -14.13 16.11 -0.34
C ARG A 179 -14.64 16.17 -1.78
N ALA A 180 -13.81 16.56 -2.74
CA ALA A 180 -14.15 16.56 -4.16
C ALA A 180 -14.59 15.17 -4.63
N ALA A 181 -13.83 14.10 -4.27
CA ALA A 181 -14.22 12.74 -4.61
C ALA A 181 -15.51 12.30 -3.90
N VAL A 182 -15.67 12.61 -2.60
CA VAL A 182 -16.87 12.27 -1.82
C VAL A 182 -18.10 12.99 -2.37
N GLN A 183 -17.99 14.24 -2.78
CA GLN A 183 -19.07 15.05 -3.39
C GLN A 183 -19.56 14.43 -4.70
N GLU A 184 -18.65 13.87 -5.48
CA GLU A 184 -18.96 13.14 -6.72
C GLU A 184 -19.36 11.67 -6.48
N HIS A 185 -19.58 11.26 -5.23
CA HIS A 185 -19.90 9.87 -4.84
C HIS A 185 -18.86 8.85 -5.33
N CYS A 186 -17.61 9.27 -5.52
CA CYS A 186 -16.51 8.44 -5.99
C CYS A 186 -15.64 7.95 -4.83
N PRO A 187 -15.03 6.76 -4.96
CA PRO A 187 -14.10 6.25 -3.96
C PRO A 187 -12.83 7.10 -3.89
N THR A 188 -12.23 7.13 -2.70
CA THR A 188 -10.96 7.80 -2.46
C THR A 188 -10.17 7.05 -1.39
N ILE A 189 -8.84 7.16 -1.42
CA ILE A 189 -7.94 6.44 -0.53
C ILE A 189 -7.23 7.42 0.39
N GLY A 190 -7.57 7.34 1.69
CA GLY A 190 -6.86 8.07 2.73
C GLY A 190 -5.63 7.30 3.22
N VAL A 191 -4.45 7.91 3.18
CA VAL A 191 -3.23 7.30 3.72
C VAL A 191 -2.83 8.04 4.99
N LEU A 192 -2.69 7.34 6.13
CA LEU A 192 -2.40 7.98 7.40
C LEU A 192 -0.91 7.89 7.79
N GLY A 193 -0.39 8.95 8.41
CA GLY A 193 0.91 8.96 9.07
C GLY A 193 0.82 8.79 10.60
N VAL A 194 -0.31 8.25 11.07
CA VAL A 194 -0.64 7.96 12.47
C VAL A 194 -1.26 6.57 12.56
N PRO A 195 -1.39 5.97 13.76
CA PRO A 195 -2.07 4.68 13.93
C PRO A 195 -3.44 4.66 13.30
N ILE A 196 -3.81 3.52 12.70
CA ILE A 196 -5.07 3.37 11.94
C ILE A 196 -6.32 3.69 12.76
N ASP A 197 -6.30 3.50 14.07
CA ASP A 197 -7.40 3.83 14.98
C ASP A 197 -7.47 5.31 15.36
N LYS A 198 -6.53 6.14 14.90
CA LYS A 198 -6.48 7.58 15.15
C LYS A 198 -6.89 8.37 13.92
N THR A 199 -7.54 9.51 14.14
CA THR A 199 -7.79 10.49 13.08
C THR A 199 -7.01 11.76 13.38
N TYR A 200 -6.14 12.14 12.46
CA TYR A 200 -5.38 13.39 12.57
C TYR A 200 -5.41 14.16 11.23
N PRO A 201 -5.86 15.42 11.27
CA PRO A 201 -6.41 16.14 12.42
C PRO A 201 -7.80 15.61 12.81
N ALA A 202 -8.21 15.86 14.07
CA ALA A 202 -9.50 15.39 14.58
C ALA A 202 -10.71 16.02 13.88
N THR A 203 -10.52 17.19 13.25
CA THR A 203 -11.49 17.90 12.41
C THR A 203 -11.95 17.10 11.20
N ASN A 204 -11.11 16.19 10.71
CA ASN A 204 -11.38 15.34 9.54
C ASN A 204 -12.08 14.02 9.88
N ARG A 205 -12.59 13.85 11.13
CA ARG A 205 -13.24 12.60 11.55
C ARG A 205 -14.47 12.25 10.72
N GLU A 206 -15.27 13.24 10.37
CA GLU A 206 -16.45 13.03 9.54
C GLU A 206 -16.07 12.69 8.09
N LEU A 207 -15.13 13.43 7.52
CA LEU A 207 -14.60 13.14 6.18
C LEU A 207 -14.01 11.72 6.12
N ARG A 208 -13.28 11.30 7.14
CA ARG A 208 -12.76 9.94 7.24
C ARG A 208 -13.88 8.88 7.17
N ARG A 209 -14.98 9.06 7.89
CA ARG A 209 -16.12 8.14 7.84
C ARG A 209 -16.73 8.07 6.44
N GLN A 210 -16.83 9.20 5.74
CA GLN A 210 -17.32 9.25 4.36
C GLN A 210 -16.37 8.52 3.40
N ILE A 211 -15.05 8.66 3.59
CA ILE A 211 -14.04 7.91 2.83
C ILE A 211 -14.19 6.40 3.08
N GLU A 212 -14.29 5.98 4.34
CA GLU A 212 -14.42 4.56 4.71
C GLU A 212 -15.71 3.92 4.19
N ALA A 213 -16.76 4.71 3.97
CA ALA A 213 -18.04 4.23 3.46
C ALA A 213 -18.02 3.87 1.97
N ASN A 214 -17.17 4.49 1.16
CA ASN A 214 -17.12 4.30 -0.30
C ASN A 214 -15.69 4.13 -0.85
N GLY A 215 -14.72 4.02 -0.01
CA GLY A 215 -13.30 3.88 -0.33
C GLY A 215 -12.59 3.15 0.80
N CYS A 216 -11.37 3.58 1.10
CA CYS A 216 -10.65 3.04 2.25
C CYS A 216 -9.67 4.04 2.86
N VAL A 217 -9.30 3.76 4.10
CA VAL A 217 -8.22 4.46 4.80
C VAL A 217 -7.20 3.43 5.23
N ILE A 218 -5.92 3.70 4.94
CA ILE A 218 -4.81 2.80 5.28
C ILE A 218 -3.76 3.48 6.16
N SER A 219 -3.08 2.66 6.93
CA SER A 219 -1.90 3.06 7.69
C SER A 219 -0.90 1.90 7.80
N GLU A 220 0.39 2.21 7.81
CA GLU A 220 1.44 1.27 8.18
C GLU A 220 1.59 1.16 9.71
N TYR A 221 0.97 2.09 10.44
CA TYR A 221 1.04 2.13 11.90
C TYR A 221 -0.12 1.32 12.51
N PRO A 222 0.19 0.29 13.35
CA PRO A 222 -0.83 -0.54 13.97
C PRO A 222 -1.72 0.28 14.91
N PRO A 223 -2.98 -0.16 15.14
CA PRO A 223 -3.82 0.46 16.17
C PRO A 223 -3.15 0.36 17.54
N GLU A 224 -3.51 1.26 18.44
CA GLU A 224 -3.00 1.35 19.82
C GLU A 224 -1.50 1.72 19.93
N SER A 225 -0.80 1.86 18.80
CA SER A 225 0.58 2.32 18.84
C SER A 225 0.69 3.83 19.11
N MET A 226 1.90 4.26 19.50
CA MET A 226 2.16 5.69 19.70
C MET A 226 2.35 6.38 18.34
N ALA A 227 1.75 7.55 18.20
CA ALA A 227 2.01 8.39 17.03
C ALA A 227 3.43 8.97 17.10
N ILE A 228 4.20 8.82 16.03
CA ILE A 228 5.59 9.32 15.94
C ILE A 228 5.69 10.74 15.37
N GLY A 229 4.62 11.51 15.49
CA GLY A 229 4.60 12.93 15.14
C GLY A 229 4.98 13.21 13.68
N ARG A 230 5.84 14.21 13.47
CA ARG A 230 6.24 14.66 12.13
C ARG A 230 6.91 13.56 11.28
N VAL A 231 7.63 12.64 11.91
CA VAL A 231 8.32 11.56 11.22
C VAL A 231 7.32 10.64 10.51
N GLY A 232 6.21 10.28 11.18
CA GLY A 232 5.17 9.43 10.58
C GLY A 232 4.56 10.03 9.32
N PHE A 233 4.34 11.35 9.29
CA PHE A 233 3.80 12.02 8.10
C PHE A 233 4.79 12.00 6.93
N LEU A 234 6.08 12.18 7.18
CA LEU A 234 7.11 12.12 6.13
C LEU A 234 7.30 10.68 5.60
N GLN A 235 7.31 9.69 6.49
CA GLN A 235 7.39 8.29 6.09
C GLN A 235 6.17 7.84 5.28
N ARG A 236 4.95 8.26 5.67
CA ARG A 236 3.72 7.98 4.96
C ARG A 236 3.71 8.50 3.53
N ASN A 237 4.33 9.66 3.26
CA ASN A 237 4.27 10.32 1.96
C ASN A 237 4.78 9.43 0.81
N ARG A 238 5.68 8.47 1.09
CA ARG A 238 6.13 7.47 0.11
C ARG A 238 4.97 6.56 -0.36
N LEU A 239 4.03 6.26 0.54
CA LEU A 239 2.89 5.41 0.21
C LEU A 239 1.91 6.14 -0.72
N ILE A 240 1.67 7.44 -0.50
CA ILE A 240 0.84 8.26 -1.41
C ILE A 240 1.46 8.24 -2.81
N ALA A 241 2.75 8.54 -2.92
CA ALA A 241 3.46 8.57 -4.20
C ALA A 241 3.45 7.20 -4.90
N ALA A 242 3.66 6.12 -4.15
CA ALA A 242 3.72 4.76 -4.70
C ALA A 242 2.36 4.24 -5.19
N LEU A 243 1.29 4.50 -4.43
CA LEU A 243 -0.08 4.12 -4.80
C LEU A 243 -0.59 4.86 -6.03
N SER A 244 0.00 6.01 -6.34
CA SER A 244 -0.48 6.88 -7.41
C SER A 244 0.18 6.57 -8.75
N MET A 245 -0.57 6.68 -9.83
CA MET A 245 -0.07 6.64 -11.20
C MET A 245 0.59 7.98 -11.58
N ALA A 246 0.06 9.09 -11.04
CA ALA A 246 0.56 10.44 -11.19
C ALA A 246 0.38 11.23 -9.89
N LEU A 247 1.19 12.24 -9.67
CA LEU A 247 1.08 13.15 -8.52
C LEU A 247 0.70 14.55 -9.00
N VAL A 248 -0.35 15.13 -8.43
CA VAL A 248 -0.78 16.52 -8.61
C VAL A 248 -0.43 17.33 -7.37
N VAL A 249 0.27 18.43 -7.56
CA VAL A 249 0.63 19.40 -6.50
C VAL A 249 -0.06 20.71 -6.79
N VAL A 250 -1.04 21.10 -5.96
CA VAL A 250 -1.84 22.30 -6.23
C VAL A 250 -1.22 23.55 -5.64
N GLU A 251 -0.80 23.52 -4.40
CA GLU A 251 0.01 24.56 -3.77
C GLU A 251 1.06 23.95 -2.85
N ALA A 252 2.28 24.44 -2.90
CA ALA A 252 3.35 24.07 -2.00
C ALA A 252 4.36 25.20 -1.84
N GLN A 253 4.83 25.42 -0.62
CA GLN A 253 6.01 26.23 -0.38
C GLN A 253 7.27 25.42 -0.73
N GLU A 254 8.38 26.09 -1.08
CA GLU A 254 9.65 25.41 -1.45
C GLU A 254 10.15 24.42 -0.39
N LYS A 255 10.00 24.73 0.88
CA LYS A 255 10.43 23.90 2.00
C LYS A 255 9.26 23.27 2.75
N SER A 256 8.25 22.78 2.03
CA SER A 256 7.08 22.13 2.64
C SER A 256 7.24 20.61 2.70
N GLY A 257 6.44 19.98 3.58
CA GLY A 257 6.35 18.52 3.65
C GLY A 257 5.83 17.88 2.36
N THR A 258 5.07 18.61 1.56
CA THR A 258 4.59 18.21 0.23
C THR A 258 5.72 17.86 -0.72
N MET A 259 6.85 18.59 -0.62
CA MET A 259 8.03 18.34 -1.47
C MET A 259 8.67 16.97 -1.20
N SER A 260 8.45 16.36 -0.03
CA SER A 260 8.88 14.97 0.19
C SER A 260 8.05 13.97 -0.60
N THR A 261 6.75 14.22 -0.80
CA THR A 261 5.91 13.39 -1.67
C THR A 261 6.35 13.50 -3.13
N VAL A 262 6.70 14.71 -3.57
CA VAL A 262 7.28 14.95 -4.91
C VAL A 262 8.57 14.15 -5.10
N ALA A 263 9.50 14.22 -4.14
CA ALA A 263 10.76 13.49 -4.21
C ALA A 263 10.56 11.96 -4.27
N HIS A 264 9.56 11.43 -3.56
CA HIS A 264 9.20 10.01 -3.68
C HIS A 264 8.57 9.69 -5.05
N ALA A 265 7.70 10.54 -5.59
CA ALA A 265 7.11 10.34 -6.92
C ALA A 265 8.20 10.31 -8.00
N GLU A 266 9.14 11.25 -7.98
CA GLU A 266 10.30 11.28 -8.88
C GLU A 266 11.15 10.01 -8.75
N ARG A 267 11.48 9.59 -7.52
CA ARG A 267 12.23 8.36 -7.25
C ARG A 267 11.56 7.11 -7.79
N TYR A 268 10.23 7.07 -7.80
CA TYR A 268 9.44 5.94 -8.31
C TYR A 268 9.09 6.09 -9.79
N GLY A 269 9.64 7.10 -10.48
CA GLY A 269 9.38 7.34 -11.91
C GLY A 269 7.94 7.74 -12.22
N LYS A 270 7.22 8.32 -11.23
CA LYS A 270 5.84 8.79 -11.41
C LYS A 270 5.83 10.22 -11.96
N PRO A 271 5.02 10.52 -12.98
CA PRO A 271 4.90 11.88 -13.48
C PRO A 271 4.31 12.82 -12.41
N VAL A 272 4.90 13.99 -12.29
CA VAL A 272 4.45 15.06 -11.39
C VAL A 272 3.81 16.15 -12.22
N PHE A 273 2.66 16.63 -11.76
CA PHE A 273 1.93 17.77 -12.28
C PHE A 273 1.85 18.84 -11.21
N ALA A 274 1.93 20.10 -11.60
CA ALA A 274 1.87 21.21 -10.67
C ALA A 274 0.91 22.29 -11.20
N VAL A 275 0.06 22.80 -10.33
CA VAL A 275 -0.81 23.91 -10.67
C VAL A 275 0.02 25.20 -10.61
N PRO A 276 0.09 25.99 -11.72
CA PRO A 276 0.76 27.27 -11.70
C PRO A 276 0.02 28.26 -10.81
N GLY A 277 0.73 29.11 -10.12
CA GLY A 277 0.13 30.09 -9.24
C GLY A 277 0.83 31.44 -9.27
N SER A 278 0.34 32.39 -8.47
CA SER A 278 0.91 33.72 -8.42
C SER A 278 2.36 33.70 -7.96
N ILE A 279 3.23 34.43 -8.69
CA ILE A 279 4.65 34.59 -8.31
C ILE A 279 4.81 35.38 -6.99
N TYR A 280 3.75 36.07 -6.53
CA TYR A 280 3.73 36.80 -5.26
C TYR A 280 3.21 35.97 -4.10
N SER A 281 2.70 34.74 -4.37
CA SER A 281 2.19 33.82 -3.33
C SER A 281 3.29 32.89 -2.84
N PRO A 282 3.64 32.91 -1.55
CA PRO A 282 4.56 31.93 -0.98
C PRO A 282 4.08 30.49 -1.16
N ASN A 283 2.75 30.27 -1.21
CA ASN A 283 2.15 28.95 -1.40
C ASN A 283 2.35 28.40 -2.82
N SER A 284 2.65 29.25 -3.79
CA SER A 284 2.91 28.85 -5.18
C SER A 284 4.42 28.74 -5.48
N ALA A 285 5.29 29.13 -4.56
CA ALA A 285 6.73 29.16 -4.79
C ALA A 285 7.30 27.77 -5.13
N GLY A 286 6.83 26.72 -4.43
CA GLY A 286 7.26 25.35 -4.69
C GLY A 286 6.73 24.81 -6.01
N THR A 287 5.43 24.99 -6.32
CA THR A 287 4.84 24.52 -7.58
C THR A 287 5.45 25.25 -8.78
N ASN A 288 5.59 26.58 -8.72
CA ASN A 288 6.26 27.35 -9.76
C ASN A 288 7.74 26.96 -9.90
N GLY A 289 8.41 26.61 -8.79
CA GLY A 289 9.77 26.07 -8.82
C GLY A 289 9.86 24.74 -9.58
N LEU A 290 8.97 23.79 -9.31
CA LEU A 290 8.90 22.52 -10.03
C LEU A 290 8.68 22.71 -11.53
N LEU A 291 7.80 23.63 -11.91
CA LEU A 291 7.52 23.97 -13.32
C LEU A 291 8.76 24.59 -13.99
N ARG A 292 9.39 25.57 -13.35
CA ARG A 292 10.59 26.26 -13.85
C ARG A 292 11.76 25.28 -14.06
N GLU A 293 11.90 24.29 -13.17
CA GLU A 293 12.96 23.27 -13.21
C GLU A 293 12.66 22.11 -14.14
N GLY A 294 11.48 22.08 -14.78
CA GLY A 294 11.05 20.98 -15.65
C GLY A 294 10.80 19.66 -14.88
N ARG A 295 10.64 19.71 -13.57
CA ARG A 295 10.34 18.56 -12.69
C ARG A 295 8.86 18.22 -12.63
N ALA A 296 7.99 19.15 -13.02
CA ALA A 296 6.57 18.93 -13.14
C ALA A 296 6.04 19.49 -14.47
N LYS A 297 4.96 18.89 -14.96
CA LYS A 297 4.16 19.45 -16.04
C LYS A 297 3.10 20.39 -15.46
N ALA A 298 2.82 21.50 -16.13
CA ALA A 298 1.71 22.35 -15.72
C ALA A 298 0.37 21.61 -15.90
N VAL A 299 -0.54 21.82 -14.96
CA VAL A 299 -1.92 21.36 -15.04
C VAL A 299 -2.86 22.43 -14.55
N CYS A 300 -3.91 22.71 -15.34
CA CYS A 300 -4.93 23.70 -15.02
C CYS A 300 -6.33 23.08 -14.92
N LYS A 301 -6.51 21.85 -15.42
CA LYS A 301 -7.78 21.12 -15.42
C LYS A 301 -7.57 19.62 -15.49
N ALA A 302 -8.55 18.85 -15.02
CA ALA A 302 -8.46 17.39 -14.90
C ALA A 302 -8.21 16.68 -16.23
N GLU A 303 -8.78 17.17 -17.33
CA GLU A 303 -8.68 16.55 -18.66
C GLU A 303 -7.24 16.46 -19.16
N GLU A 304 -6.36 17.35 -18.71
CA GLU A 304 -4.92 17.33 -19.06
C GLU A 304 -4.18 16.11 -18.48
N LEU A 305 -4.79 15.44 -17.49
CA LEU A 305 -4.26 14.24 -16.87
C LEU A 305 -4.77 12.95 -17.55
N PHE A 306 -5.88 13.00 -18.30
CA PHE A 306 -6.58 11.81 -18.79
C PHE A 306 -5.70 10.92 -19.68
N SER A 307 -4.90 11.50 -20.56
CA SER A 307 -3.97 10.73 -21.40
C SER A 307 -2.90 9.99 -20.56
N THR A 308 -2.39 10.64 -19.51
CA THR A 308 -1.42 10.05 -18.59
C THR A 308 -2.06 8.93 -17.77
N LEU A 309 -3.30 9.10 -17.36
CA LEU A 309 -4.05 8.16 -16.54
C LEU A 309 -4.73 7.05 -17.36
N ARG A 310 -4.66 7.13 -18.69
CA ARG A 310 -5.36 6.21 -19.60
C ARG A 310 -6.87 6.16 -19.30
N LEU A 311 -7.42 7.29 -18.92
CA LEU A 311 -8.86 7.46 -18.75
C LEU A 311 -9.42 7.75 -20.13
N ASP A 312 -10.30 6.89 -20.65
CA ASP A 312 -11.10 7.23 -21.79
C ASP A 312 -12.00 8.41 -21.42
N ALA A 313 -12.16 9.36 -22.35
CA ALA A 313 -13.06 10.48 -22.15
C ALA A 313 -14.51 9.99 -22.11
N ALA A 314 -14.89 9.31 -21.03
CA ALA A 314 -16.27 8.99 -20.75
C ALA A 314 -17.00 10.33 -20.54
N PRO A 315 -18.14 10.57 -21.23
CA PRO A 315 -18.90 11.77 -20.99
C PRO A 315 -19.27 11.83 -19.51
N ALA A 316 -18.90 12.94 -18.84
CA ALA A 316 -19.24 13.19 -17.46
C ALA A 316 -20.76 13.05 -17.28
N GLN A 317 -21.20 11.99 -16.65
CA GLN A 317 -22.57 11.85 -16.20
C GLN A 317 -22.70 12.58 -14.87
N ALA A 318 -23.05 13.84 -14.91
CA ALA A 318 -23.43 14.58 -13.73
C ALA A 318 -24.60 13.84 -13.05
N GLY A 319 -24.40 13.41 -11.80
CA GLY A 319 -25.40 12.68 -11.04
C GLY A 319 -25.35 11.14 -11.21
N ALA A 320 -24.23 10.58 -11.63
CA ALA A 320 -24.06 9.13 -11.67
C ALA A 320 -24.27 8.51 -10.27
N ALA A 321 -24.91 7.35 -10.24
CA ALA A 321 -24.96 6.52 -9.03
C ALA A 321 -23.55 6.22 -8.52
N PRO A 322 -23.36 5.96 -7.22
CA PRO A 322 -22.03 5.60 -6.67
C PRO A 322 -21.37 4.53 -7.53
N ARG A 323 -20.09 4.75 -7.88
CA ARG A 323 -19.33 3.76 -8.65
C ARG A 323 -19.34 2.43 -7.89
N PRO A 324 -19.84 1.35 -8.51
CA PRO A 324 -19.81 0.06 -7.83
C PRO A 324 -18.37 -0.34 -7.56
N ALA A 325 -18.12 -0.91 -6.40
CA ALA A 325 -16.81 -1.45 -6.07
C ALA A 325 -16.38 -2.47 -7.15
N PRO A 326 -15.08 -2.54 -7.48
CA PRO A 326 -14.57 -3.61 -8.34
C PRO A 326 -15.03 -4.96 -7.79
N ALA A 327 -15.32 -5.90 -8.68
CA ALA A 327 -15.72 -7.22 -8.24
C ALA A 327 -14.65 -7.80 -7.29
N ALA A 328 -15.08 -8.15 -6.09
CA ALA A 328 -14.17 -8.78 -5.13
C ALA A 328 -13.60 -10.06 -5.75
N LEU A 329 -12.35 -10.34 -5.46
CA LEU A 329 -11.71 -11.58 -5.90
C LEU A 329 -12.50 -12.77 -5.37
N SER A 330 -12.83 -13.73 -6.25
CA SER A 330 -13.41 -14.99 -5.84
C SER A 330 -12.41 -15.80 -4.99
N ASP A 331 -12.89 -16.73 -4.19
CA ASP A 331 -12.03 -17.60 -3.39
C ASP A 331 -10.99 -18.35 -4.25
N THR A 332 -11.38 -18.72 -5.47
CA THR A 332 -10.50 -19.36 -6.45
C THR A 332 -9.38 -18.40 -6.88
N GLU A 333 -9.71 -17.15 -7.18
CA GLU A 333 -8.73 -16.12 -7.56
C GLU A 333 -7.78 -15.80 -6.40
N ARG A 334 -8.29 -15.71 -5.17
CA ARG A 334 -7.46 -15.50 -3.96
C ARG A 334 -6.49 -16.65 -3.76
N ARG A 335 -6.94 -17.90 -3.88
CA ARG A 335 -6.09 -19.08 -3.77
C ARG A 335 -4.97 -19.10 -4.81
N VAL A 336 -5.26 -18.75 -6.06
CA VAL A 336 -4.27 -18.71 -7.15
C VAL A 336 -3.25 -17.60 -6.89
N LEU A 337 -3.69 -16.40 -6.51
CA LEU A 337 -2.78 -15.28 -6.21
C LEU A 337 -1.86 -15.58 -5.03
N ALA A 338 -2.39 -16.19 -3.96
CA ALA A 338 -1.60 -16.60 -2.80
C ALA A 338 -0.48 -17.60 -3.17
N CYS A 339 -0.69 -18.41 -4.21
CA CYS A 339 0.32 -19.38 -4.69
C CYS A 339 1.41 -18.73 -5.57
N ILE A 340 1.17 -17.57 -6.19
CA ILE A 340 2.12 -16.98 -7.15
C ILE A 340 3.32 -16.33 -6.44
N GLY A 341 3.10 -15.59 -5.37
CA GLY A 341 4.17 -14.95 -4.60
C GLY A 341 5.02 -13.95 -5.39
N ALA A 342 6.17 -13.56 -4.82
CA ALA A 342 7.09 -12.60 -5.41
C ALA A 342 8.01 -13.18 -6.52
N LYS A 343 8.11 -14.51 -6.63
CA LYS A 343 8.91 -15.19 -7.67
C LYS A 343 7.99 -15.77 -8.73
N ALA A 344 8.42 -15.67 -10.00
CA ALA A 344 7.67 -16.22 -11.11
C ALA A 344 7.57 -17.76 -11.00
N LYS A 345 6.33 -18.28 -10.95
CA LYS A 345 6.02 -19.70 -10.83
C LYS A 345 5.39 -20.26 -12.10
N GLY A 346 5.66 -21.53 -12.39
CA GLY A 346 5.04 -22.25 -13.50
C GLY A 346 3.61 -22.69 -13.17
N VAL A 347 2.80 -22.92 -14.23
CA VAL A 347 1.41 -23.41 -14.07
C VAL A 347 1.32 -24.67 -13.24
N GLU A 348 2.25 -25.62 -13.41
CA GLU A 348 2.26 -26.88 -12.67
C GLU A 348 2.50 -26.66 -11.17
N GLU A 349 3.44 -25.79 -10.82
CA GLU A 349 3.74 -25.43 -9.44
C GLU A 349 2.56 -24.75 -8.76
N ILE A 350 1.94 -23.76 -9.44
CA ILE A 350 0.74 -23.08 -8.96
C ILE A 350 -0.42 -24.09 -8.81
N GLY A 351 -0.55 -25.04 -9.75
CA GLY A 351 -1.58 -26.07 -9.71
C GLY A 351 -1.43 -27.00 -8.51
N GLN A 352 -0.22 -27.44 -8.22
CA GLN A 352 0.08 -28.29 -7.05
C GLN A 352 -0.21 -27.54 -5.74
N GLN A 353 0.19 -26.28 -5.62
CA GLN A 353 0.00 -25.49 -4.42
C GLN A 353 -1.46 -25.06 -4.22
N SER A 354 -2.16 -24.68 -5.29
CA SER A 354 -3.56 -24.27 -5.20
C SER A 354 -4.55 -25.44 -5.08
N GLY A 355 -4.14 -26.66 -5.47
CA GLY A 355 -5.02 -27.83 -5.51
C GLY A 355 -6.18 -27.71 -6.50
N LEU A 356 -6.08 -26.83 -7.50
CA LEU A 356 -7.13 -26.60 -8.50
C LEU A 356 -6.96 -27.49 -9.72
N PRO A 357 -8.06 -27.97 -10.34
CA PRO A 357 -8.00 -28.63 -11.63
C PRO A 357 -7.38 -27.71 -12.69
N THR A 358 -6.54 -28.26 -13.57
CA THR A 358 -5.77 -27.49 -14.56
C THR A 358 -6.64 -26.54 -15.42
N ALA A 359 -7.80 -27.00 -15.85
CA ALA A 359 -8.71 -26.18 -16.66
C ALA A 359 -9.21 -24.93 -15.89
N LEU A 360 -9.58 -25.11 -14.63
CA LEU A 360 -10.04 -24.03 -13.75
C LEU A 360 -8.88 -23.06 -13.44
N LEU A 361 -7.68 -23.60 -13.16
CA LEU A 361 -6.49 -22.82 -12.92
C LEU A 361 -6.13 -21.93 -14.12
N LEU A 362 -6.10 -22.48 -15.33
CA LEU A 362 -5.77 -21.72 -16.54
C LEU A 362 -6.80 -20.61 -16.82
N GLY A 363 -8.11 -20.90 -16.65
CA GLY A 363 -9.15 -19.90 -16.78
C GLY A 363 -9.00 -18.77 -15.73
N THR A 364 -8.66 -19.13 -14.50
CA THR A 364 -8.42 -18.16 -13.42
C THR A 364 -7.17 -17.29 -13.69
N LEU A 365 -6.06 -17.90 -14.12
CA LEU A 365 -4.84 -17.17 -14.47
C LEU A 365 -5.07 -16.20 -15.64
N MET A 366 -5.80 -16.62 -16.67
CA MET A 366 -6.17 -15.75 -17.79
C MET A 366 -7.03 -14.55 -17.32
N LYS A 367 -8.01 -14.79 -16.45
CA LYS A 367 -8.82 -13.72 -15.88
C LYS A 367 -7.98 -12.75 -15.03
N LEU A 368 -7.08 -13.27 -14.20
CA LEU A 368 -6.17 -12.47 -13.39
C LEU A 368 -5.19 -11.66 -14.24
N GLU A 369 -4.75 -12.19 -15.39
CA GLU A 369 -3.90 -11.48 -16.35
C GLU A 369 -4.67 -10.35 -17.04
N LEU A 370 -5.91 -10.61 -17.50
CA LEU A 370 -6.79 -9.60 -18.10
C LEU A 370 -7.13 -8.47 -17.13
N THR A 371 -7.28 -8.79 -15.84
CA THR A 371 -7.52 -7.79 -14.78
C THR A 371 -6.24 -7.14 -14.26
N GLY A 372 -5.07 -7.47 -14.85
CA GLY A 372 -3.78 -6.87 -14.51
C GLY A 372 -3.21 -7.28 -13.16
N ARG A 373 -3.69 -8.35 -12.56
CA ARG A 373 -3.21 -8.86 -11.26
C ARG A 373 -1.95 -9.71 -11.38
N VAL A 374 -1.77 -10.39 -12.50
CA VAL A 374 -0.60 -11.20 -12.81
C VAL A 374 -0.07 -10.87 -14.20
N THR A 375 1.19 -11.18 -14.45
CA THR A 375 1.82 -11.11 -15.78
C THR A 375 2.33 -12.48 -16.14
N CYS A 376 1.98 -12.95 -17.35
CA CYS A 376 2.56 -14.16 -17.93
C CYS A 376 3.94 -13.84 -18.54
N LEU A 377 4.95 -14.55 -18.07
CA LEU A 377 6.32 -14.49 -18.59
C LEU A 377 6.57 -15.63 -19.59
N PRO A 378 7.63 -15.54 -20.43
CA PRO A 378 8.02 -16.64 -21.31
C PRO A 378 8.13 -17.98 -20.55
N GLY A 379 7.63 -19.06 -21.16
CA GLY A 379 7.57 -20.38 -20.53
C GLY A 379 6.34 -20.61 -19.64
N LYS A 380 5.27 -19.82 -19.79
CA LYS A 380 4.03 -19.93 -18.99
C LYS A 380 4.29 -19.82 -17.49
N ARG A 381 5.16 -18.92 -17.12
CA ARG A 381 5.43 -18.56 -15.72
C ARG A 381 4.68 -17.28 -15.37
N TYR A 382 4.06 -17.26 -14.20
CA TYR A 382 3.26 -16.14 -13.73
C TYR A 382 3.92 -15.47 -12.54
N ILE A 383 3.88 -14.14 -12.52
CA ILE A 383 4.34 -13.30 -11.43
C ILE A 383 3.25 -12.28 -11.10
N LEU A 384 3.16 -11.88 -9.85
CA LEU A 384 2.30 -10.74 -9.47
C LEU A 384 2.74 -9.48 -10.21
N ARG A 385 1.77 -8.72 -10.70
CA ARG A 385 2.03 -7.54 -11.54
C ARG A 385 2.22 -6.28 -10.70
#